data_f26e6e52dce952698491ed2946672b23
#
_entry.id   f26e6e52dce952698491ed2946672b23
#
_cell.length_a   1.000
_cell.length_b   1.000
_cell.length_c   1.000
_cell.angle_alpha   90.00
_cell.angle_beta   90.00
_cell.angle_gamma   90.00
#
_symmetry.space_group_name_H-M   'P 1'
#
loop_
_entity.id
_entity.type
_entity.pdbx_description
1 polymer ?
#
loop_
_entity_poly.entity_id
_entity_poly.type
_entity_poly.pdbx_seq_one_letter_code
_entity_poly.pdbx_strand_id
1 'polypeptide(L)'
;QKQLHTGFSEDELERLRRYFLELKCSVAGRFLWQLGTATVDRLGLASLQNCAFTVIDSPIVPFTWAMDMLALGAGVGYNLQKKHVDKLPPVREWFKPPTRVNDGGADFIIPDSREGWVRFLAKTLKAAFLSERPEKGTFTYSTQVIRGKGTPIRGFGGVASGPEDLVWGIGKISDILIKRAGRKIRPIDALDIMNIIGHIIVAGNVRRSAQLALGDCDDIEFLLAKRWDLGNIPSWRAMSNNSVACDDPRDLHEYFWHGYEGRGEPLNFSGCV
;
A
#
# COMPACT_ATOMS: atom_id res chain seq x y z
N GLN A 1 -24.36 16.69 -15.48
CA GLN A 1 -23.19 15.96 -16.00
C GLN A 1 -22.26 16.98 -16.67
N LYS A 2 -21.11 17.29 -16.06
CA LYS A 2 -20.04 18.02 -16.76
C LYS A 2 -19.48 17.08 -17.80
N GLN A 3 -19.81 17.27 -19.06
CA GLN A 3 -19.15 16.59 -20.17
C GLN A 3 -17.67 16.97 -20.12
N LEU A 4 -16.82 15.97 -19.95
CA LEU A 4 -15.40 16.12 -20.24
C LEU A 4 -15.31 16.43 -21.75
N HIS A 5 -14.75 17.58 -22.11
CA HIS A 5 -14.41 17.87 -23.50
C HIS A 5 -13.30 16.91 -23.91
N THR A 6 -13.69 15.80 -24.55
CA THR A 6 -12.77 14.73 -24.96
C THR A 6 -11.97 15.07 -26.21
N GLY A 7 -12.31 16.15 -26.91
CA GLY A 7 -11.70 16.49 -28.19
C GLY A 7 -12.09 15.57 -29.35
N PHE A 8 -12.96 14.56 -29.13
CA PHE A 8 -13.47 13.72 -30.19
C PHE A 8 -14.60 14.41 -30.97
N SER A 9 -14.59 14.27 -32.29
CA SER A 9 -15.70 14.65 -33.15
C SER A 9 -16.91 13.70 -32.97
N GLU A 10 -18.09 14.12 -33.40
CA GLU A 10 -19.29 13.26 -33.34
C GLU A 10 -19.12 11.98 -34.18
N ASP A 11 -18.46 12.06 -35.32
CA ASP A 11 -18.15 10.91 -36.18
C ASP A 11 -17.22 9.91 -35.50
N GLU A 12 -16.22 10.38 -34.75
CA GLU A 12 -15.32 9.52 -33.99
C GLU A 12 -16.05 8.83 -32.83
N LEU A 13 -16.93 9.54 -32.14
CA LEU A 13 -17.77 8.99 -31.07
C LEU A 13 -18.74 7.94 -31.61
N GLU A 14 -19.40 8.17 -32.78
CA GLU A 14 -20.29 7.18 -33.38
C GLU A 14 -19.52 5.95 -33.89
N ARG A 15 -18.30 6.13 -34.43
CA ARG A 15 -17.42 5.03 -34.81
C ARG A 15 -17.00 4.21 -33.60
N LEU A 16 -16.64 4.86 -32.49
CA LEU A 16 -16.28 4.20 -31.26
C LEU A 16 -17.46 3.41 -30.69
N ARG A 17 -18.66 4.03 -30.66
CA ARG A 17 -19.91 3.37 -30.25
C ARG A 17 -20.16 2.10 -31.04
N ARG A 18 -20.04 2.17 -32.38
CA ARG A 18 -20.21 1.01 -33.26
C ARG A 18 -19.20 -0.08 -32.93
N TYR A 19 -17.94 0.26 -32.68
CA TYR A 19 -16.91 -0.73 -32.30
C TYR A 19 -17.25 -1.46 -31.00
N PHE A 20 -17.80 -0.75 -30.01
CA PHE A 20 -18.30 -1.38 -28.78
C PHE A 20 -19.47 -2.33 -29.06
N LEU A 21 -20.44 -1.89 -29.83
CA LEU A 21 -21.64 -2.70 -30.16
C LEU A 21 -21.27 -3.95 -30.96
N GLU A 22 -20.30 -3.85 -31.86
CA GLU A 22 -19.80 -4.95 -32.68
C GLU A 22 -18.73 -5.82 -31.95
N LEU A 23 -18.45 -5.53 -30.68
CA LEU A 23 -17.42 -6.21 -29.86
C LEU A 23 -16.01 -6.16 -30.45
N LYS A 24 -15.70 -5.15 -31.27
CA LYS A 24 -14.37 -4.94 -31.85
C LYS A 24 -13.38 -4.34 -30.87
N CYS A 25 -13.87 -3.63 -29.88
CA CYS A 25 -13.09 -3.11 -28.76
C CYS A 25 -13.92 -3.10 -27.47
N SER A 26 -13.27 -2.96 -26.35
CA SER A 26 -13.91 -2.80 -25.05
C SER A 26 -13.03 -1.94 -24.14
N VAL A 27 -13.63 -1.35 -23.13
CA VAL A 27 -12.89 -0.74 -22.02
C VAL A 27 -12.44 -1.79 -21.01
N ALA A 28 -11.51 -1.43 -20.12
CA ALA A 28 -11.09 -2.32 -19.04
C ALA A 28 -12.31 -2.77 -18.20
N GLY A 29 -12.29 -4.03 -17.76
CA GLY A 29 -13.43 -4.64 -17.05
C GLY A 29 -13.94 -3.82 -15.87
N ARG A 30 -13.04 -3.09 -15.16
CA ARG A 30 -13.43 -2.24 -14.05
C ARG A 30 -14.34 -1.07 -14.49
N PHE A 31 -14.11 -0.51 -15.66
CA PHE A 31 -15.00 0.50 -16.25
C PHE A 31 -16.36 -0.09 -16.59
N LEU A 32 -16.39 -1.33 -17.13
CA LEU A 32 -17.65 -1.98 -17.53
C LEU A 32 -18.62 -2.17 -16.36
N TRP A 33 -18.12 -2.49 -15.18
CA TRP A 33 -18.99 -2.78 -14.02
C TRP A 33 -19.10 -1.64 -13.00
N GLN A 34 -18.24 -0.62 -13.04
CA GLN A 34 -18.28 0.49 -12.09
C GLN A 34 -18.71 1.82 -12.70
N LEU A 35 -18.43 2.08 -13.98
CA LEU A 35 -18.75 3.37 -14.60
C LEU A 35 -20.26 3.62 -14.58
N GLY A 36 -20.67 4.82 -14.14
CA GLY A 36 -22.08 5.19 -14.00
C GLY A 36 -22.77 4.64 -12.75
N THR A 37 -22.04 4.00 -11.83
CA THR A 37 -22.59 3.52 -10.57
C THR A 37 -22.35 4.52 -9.42
N ALA A 38 -23.16 4.41 -8.36
CA ALA A 38 -22.98 5.16 -7.12
C ALA A 38 -21.57 4.97 -6.47
N THR A 39 -20.86 3.92 -6.83
CA THR A 39 -19.49 3.69 -6.38
C THR A 39 -18.54 4.77 -6.92
N VAL A 40 -18.63 5.07 -8.23
CA VAL A 40 -17.82 6.12 -8.86
C VAL A 40 -18.25 7.50 -8.38
N ASP A 41 -19.55 7.74 -8.19
CA ASP A 41 -20.05 9.01 -7.66
C ASP A 41 -19.49 9.29 -6.26
N ARG A 42 -19.39 8.26 -5.41
CA ARG A 42 -18.90 8.38 -4.04
C ARG A 42 -17.38 8.40 -3.92
N LEU A 43 -16.67 7.57 -4.69
CA LEU A 43 -15.23 7.34 -4.56
C LEU A 43 -14.41 8.08 -5.62
N GLY A 44 -15.07 8.66 -6.62
CA GLY A 44 -14.42 9.34 -7.73
C GLY A 44 -13.75 8.38 -8.72
N LEU A 45 -13.04 8.95 -9.70
CA LEU A 45 -12.36 8.19 -10.75
C LEU A 45 -11.20 7.33 -10.23
N ALA A 46 -10.72 7.56 -9.01
CA ALA A 46 -9.70 6.73 -8.38
C ALA A 46 -10.15 5.25 -8.25
N SER A 47 -11.45 5.00 -8.09
CA SER A 47 -12.02 3.65 -8.04
C SER A 47 -11.87 2.88 -9.36
N LEU A 48 -11.67 3.59 -10.48
CA LEU A 48 -11.49 3.00 -11.80
C LEU A 48 -10.03 2.68 -12.14
N GLN A 49 -9.08 3.17 -11.33
CA GLN A 49 -7.66 2.94 -11.56
C GLN A 49 -7.27 1.48 -11.25
N ASN A 50 -6.60 0.83 -12.20
CA ASN A 50 -6.08 -0.53 -12.01
C ASN A 50 -4.68 -0.52 -11.40
N CYS A 51 -3.85 0.47 -11.75
CA CYS A 51 -2.48 0.59 -11.30
C CYS A 51 -2.20 2.02 -10.87
N ALA A 52 -1.40 2.16 -9.83
CA ALA A 52 -0.98 3.44 -9.28
C ALA A 52 0.46 3.32 -8.78
N PHE A 53 1.19 4.42 -8.75
CA PHE A 53 2.59 4.44 -8.33
C PHE A 53 2.89 5.62 -7.43
N THR A 54 3.75 5.41 -6.43
CA THR A 54 4.21 6.46 -5.52
C THR A 54 5.70 6.35 -5.23
N VAL A 55 6.27 7.39 -4.65
CA VAL A 55 7.66 7.43 -4.18
C VAL A 55 7.67 7.56 -2.68
N ILE A 56 8.52 6.79 -1.99
CA ILE A 56 8.66 6.85 -0.53
C ILE A 56 9.64 7.97 -0.15
N ASP A 57 9.18 9.21 -0.22
CA ASP A 57 9.97 10.40 0.05
C ASP A 57 9.44 11.25 1.22
N SER A 58 8.39 10.79 1.86
CA SER A 58 7.78 11.43 3.02
C SER A 58 7.21 10.40 3.99
N PRO A 59 7.10 10.72 5.30
CA PRO A 59 6.85 9.70 6.32
C PRO A 59 5.39 9.26 6.44
N ILE A 60 4.43 9.93 5.78
CA ILE A 60 3.01 9.65 5.97
C ILE A 60 2.31 9.39 4.64
N VAL A 61 2.40 10.35 3.71
CA VAL A 61 1.56 10.37 2.49
C VAL A 61 1.71 9.11 1.65
N PRO A 62 2.92 8.62 1.30
CA PRO A 62 3.04 7.45 0.45
C PRO A 62 2.39 6.19 1.04
N PHE A 63 2.57 5.98 2.34
CA PHE A 63 2.03 4.81 3.05
C PHE A 63 0.51 4.86 3.15
N THR A 64 -0.05 6.00 3.53
CA THR A 64 -1.50 6.17 3.66
C THR A 64 -2.20 6.16 2.31
N TRP A 65 -1.60 6.76 1.30
CA TRP A 65 -2.10 6.74 -0.06
C TRP A 65 -2.08 5.32 -0.64
N ALA A 66 -1.00 4.57 -0.40
CA ALA A 66 -0.91 3.18 -0.83
C ALA A 66 -2.02 2.33 -0.19
N MET A 67 -2.26 2.48 1.12
CA MET A 67 -3.35 1.81 1.81
C MET A 67 -4.70 2.15 1.19
N ASP A 68 -4.92 3.41 0.87
CA ASP A 68 -6.14 3.91 0.26
C ASP A 68 -6.37 3.31 -1.14
N MET A 69 -5.36 3.35 -2.00
CA MET A 69 -5.43 2.81 -3.36
C MET A 69 -5.58 1.28 -3.38
N LEU A 70 -4.87 0.56 -2.53
CA LEU A 70 -5.03 -0.89 -2.36
C LEU A 70 -6.45 -1.23 -1.90
N ALA A 71 -7.02 -0.48 -0.96
CA ALA A 71 -8.40 -0.66 -0.51
C ALA A 71 -9.44 -0.36 -1.60
N LEU A 72 -9.12 0.49 -2.58
CA LEU A 72 -9.90 0.67 -3.81
C LEU A 72 -9.66 -0.45 -4.84
N GLY A 73 -8.71 -1.34 -4.56
CA GLY A 73 -8.36 -2.49 -5.39
C GLY A 73 -7.40 -2.18 -6.54
N ALA A 74 -6.70 -1.05 -6.52
CA ALA A 74 -5.60 -0.79 -7.43
C ALA A 74 -4.37 -1.63 -7.05
N GLY A 75 -3.58 -2.04 -8.02
CA GLY A 75 -2.20 -2.46 -7.81
C GLY A 75 -1.33 -1.23 -7.53
N VAL A 76 -0.44 -1.29 -6.55
CA VAL A 76 0.37 -0.16 -6.14
C VAL A 76 1.85 -0.48 -6.30
N GLY A 77 2.52 0.24 -7.20
CA GLY A 77 3.96 0.30 -7.26
C GLY A 77 4.52 1.39 -6.33
N TYR A 78 5.72 1.18 -5.81
CA TYR A 78 6.39 2.19 -4.99
C TYR A 78 7.90 2.14 -5.13
N ASN A 79 8.49 3.35 -5.25
CA ASN A 79 9.94 3.51 -5.31
C ASN A 79 10.46 3.76 -3.89
N LEU A 80 11.29 2.83 -3.41
CA LEU A 80 11.93 2.89 -2.10
C LEU A 80 13.47 2.96 -2.18
N GLN A 81 14.01 3.39 -3.33
CA GLN A 81 15.44 3.63 -3.46
C GLN A 81 15.94 4.56 -2.35
N LYS A 82 17.16 4.32 -1.91
CA LYS A 82 17.78 5.04 -0.80
C LYS A 82 17.71 6.56 -0.95
N LYS A 83 17.92 7.09 -2.18
CA LYS A 83 17.82 8.53 -2.50
C LYS A 83 16.47 9.17 -2.14
N HIS A 84 15.41 8.36 -2.03
CA HIS A 84 14.07 8.81 -1.65
C HIS A 84 13.83 8.60 -0.16
N VAL A 85 14.07 7.37 0.34
CA VAL A 85 13.82 7.01 1.75
C VAL A 85 14.67 7.85 2.71
N ASP A 86 15.89 8.23 2.32
CA ASP A 86 16.76 9.10 3.11
C ASP A 86 16.20 10.53 3.34
N LYS A 87 15.16 10.93 2.61
CA LYS A 87 14.46 12.22 2.84
C LYS A 87 13.55 12.17 4.06
N LEU A 88 13.17 10.99 4.53
CA LEU A 88 12.30 10.85 5.70
C LEU A 88 13.04 11.32 6.97
N PRO A 89 12.33 11.96 7.90
CA PRO A 89 12.90 12.31 9.20
C PRO A 89 13.19 11.04 10.03
N PRO A 90 14.06 11.10 11.03
CA PRO A 90 14.22 10.01 11.97
C PRO A 90 12.94 9.75 12.76
N VAL A 91 12.72 8.50 13.14
CA VAL A 91 11.66 8.12 14.07
C VAL A 91 11.94 8.76 15.41
N ARG A 92 10.93 9.33 16.05
CA ARG A 92 11.06 9.98 17.37
C ARG A 92 11.45 8.96 18.43
N GLU A 93 12.42 9.30 19.28
CA GLU A 93 12.91 8.44 20.37
C GLU A 93 11.82 8.07 21.37
N TRP A 94 10.86 8.96 21.57
CA TRP A 94 9.72 8.77 22.48
C TRP A 94 8.50 8.10 21.84
N PHE A 95 8.58 7.66 20.59
CA PHE A 95 7.48 6.92 19.97
C PHE A 95 7.18 5.64 20.73
N LYS A 96 5.90 5.42 21.03
CA LYS A 96 5.38 4.17 21.60
C LYS A 96 4.18 3.70 20.76
N PRO A 97 3.96 2.39 20.66
CA PRO A 97 2.81 1.85 19.94
C PRO A 97 1.51 2.44 20.49
N PRO A 98 0.52 2.70 19.64
CA PRO A 98 -0.80 3.03 20.12
C PRO A 98 -1.40 1.86 20.89
N THR A 99 -2.15 2.14 21.94
CA THR A 99 -2.74 1.14 22.84
C THR A 99 -4.22 0.98 22.59
N ARG A 100 -4.67 -0.28 22.39
CA ARG A 100 -6.09 -0.59 22.22
C ARG A 100 -6.80 -0.49 23.56
N VAL A 101 -7.89 0.25 23.59
CA VAL A 101 -8.85 0.30 24.70
C VAL A 101 -10.25 0.09 24.13
N ASN A 102 -11.10 -0.64 24.86
CA ASN A 102 -12.44 -1.00 24.36
C ASN A 102 -13.53 -0.15 25.01
N ASP A 103 -13.28 1.12 25.15
CA ASP A 103 -14.24 2.08 25.71
C ASP A 103 -14.41 3.33 24.83
N GLY A 104 -15.40 4.12 25.14
CA GLY A 104 -15.67 5.38 24.45
C GLY A 104 -14.70 6.52 24.79
N GLY A 105 -13.77 6.31 25.74
CA GLY A 105 -12.76 7.28 26.18
C GLY A 105 -11.45 7.23 25.39
N ALA A 106 -11.34 6.38 24.35
CA ALA A 106 -10.17 6.32 23.50
C ALA A 106 -9.94 7.65 22.77
N ASP A 107 -8.66 8.05 22.61
CA ASP A 107 -8.26 9.23 21.82
C ASP A 107 -8.69 9.12 20.35
N PHE A 108 -8.88 7.91 19.86
CA PHE A 108 -9.32 7.65 18.50
C PHE A 108 -10.21 6.40 18.40
N ILE A 109 -11.49 6.61 18.16
CA ILE A 109 -12.42 5.55 17.78
C ILE A 109 -12.29 5.37 16.27
N ILE A 110 -11.83 4.18 15.84
CA ILE A 110 -11.58 3.91 14.41
C ILE A 110 -12.92 3.72 13.69
N PRO A 111 -13.29 4.61 12.74
CA PRO A 111 -14.52 4.42 11.98
C PRO A 111 -14.48 3.12 11.16
N ASP A 112 -15.64 2.46 11.01
CA ASP A 112 -15.80 1.27 10.17
C ASP A 112 -15.85 1.65 8.68
N SER A 113 -14.75 2.18 8.19
CA SER A 113 -14.62 2.66 6.82
C SER A 113 -13.16 2.60 6.36
N ARG A 114 -12.97 2.58 5.04
CA ARG A 114 -11.65 2.69 4.40
C ARG A 114 -10.87 3.91 4.93
N GLU A 115 -11.53 5.05 4.94
CA GLU A 115 -10.97 6.32 5.41
C GLU A 115 -10.59 6.26 6.90
N GLY A 116 -11.37 5.53 7.71
CA GLY A 116 -11.08 5.30 9.14
C GLY A 116 -9.78 4.53 9.33
N TRP A 117 -9.57 3.49 8.57
CA TRP A 117 -8.36 2.67 8.60
C TRP A 117 -7.13 3.45 8.13
N VAL A 118 -7.27 4.21 7.03
CA VAL A 118 -6.20 5.10 6.53
C VAL A 118 -5.83 6.17 7.57
N ARG A 119 -6.83 6.77 8.25
CA ARG A 119 -6.60 7.74 9.32
C ARG A 119 -5.89 7.14 10.53
N PHE A 120 -6.19 5.88 10.86
CA PHE A 120 -5.51 5.19 11.95
C PHE A 120 -4.03 4.98 11.64
N LEU A 121 -3.69 4.51 10.43
CA LEU A 121 -2.31 4.43 9.96
C LEU A 121 -1.65 5.82 9.98
N ALA A 122 -2.32 6.84 9.43
CA ALA A 122 -1.79 8.20 9.42
C ALA A 122 -1.48 8.73 10.83
N LYS A 123 -2.36 8.46 11.80
CA LYS A 123 -2.17 8.89 13.21
C LYS A 123 -0.98 8.18 13.83
N THR A 124 -0.80 6.89 13.56
CA THR A 124 0.36 6.11 14.03
C THR A 124 1.67 6.65 13.46
N LEU A 125 1.73 6.88 12.13
CA LEU A 125 2.92 7.45 11.49
C LEU A 125 3.21 8.88 11.95
N LYS A 126 2.18 9.72 12.17
CA LYS A 126 2.36 11.06 12.75
C LYS A 126 2.95 11.01 14.16
N ALA A 127 2.48 10.10 15.00
CA ALA A 127 3.04 9.90 16.34
C ALA A 127 4.53 9.48 16.27
N ALA A 128 4.87 8.63 15.30
CA ALA A 128 6.23 8.14 15.14
C ALA A 128 7.21 9.18 14.58
N PHE A 129 6.79 9.99 13.61
CA PHE A 129 7.71 10.86 12.87
C PHE A 129 7.57 12.36 13.18
N LEU A 130 6.38 12.82 13.54
CA LEU A 130 6.06 14.24 13.62
C LEU A 130 5.66 14.70 15.01
N SER A 131 5.62 13.83 16.02
CA SER A 131 5.32 14.25 17.39
C SER A 131 6.42 15.16 17.91
N GLU A 132 6.04 16.34 18.40
CA GLU A 132 6.97 17.34 18.93
C GLU A 132 7.33 17.08 20.40
N ARG A 133 6.52 16.30 21.10
CA ARG A 133 6.63 16.06 22.54
C ARG A 133 6.38 14.58 22.86
N PRO A 134 6.96 14.06 23.96
CA PRO A 134 6.79 12.66 24.35
C PRO A 134 5.33 12.21 24.50
N GLU A 135 4.46 13.05 25.05
CA GLU A 135 3.05 12.75 25.26
C GLU A 135 2.25 12.62 23.94
N LYS A 136 2.76 13.16 22.83
CA LYS A 136 2.20 13.03 21.50
C LYS A 136 2.78 11.85 20.70
N GLY A 137 3.76 11.16 21.26
CA GLY A 137 4.40 9.98 20.65
C GLY A 137 3.58 8.70 20.75
N THR A 138 2.40 8.75 21.36
CA THR A 138 1.46 7.62 21.47
C THR A 138 0.03 8.13 21.60
N PHE A 139 -0.95 7.23 21.55
CA PHE A 139 -2.36 7.50 21.76
C PHE A 139 -3.12 6.19 22.03
N THR A 140 -4.33 6.30 22.58
CA THR A 140 -5.24 5.17 22.74
C THR A 140 -6.21 5.09 21.58
N TYR A 141 -6.63 3.86 21.20
CA TYR A 141 -7.62 3.67 20.15
C TYR A 141 -8.64 2.59 20.51
N SER A 142 -9.83 2.69 19.92
CA SER A 142 -10.92 1.71 20.05
C SER A 142 -11.34 1.18 18.68
N THR A 143 -11.65 -0.11 18.63
CA THR A 143 -12.18 -0.82 17.46
C THR A 143 -13.65 -1.20 17.59
N GLN A 144 -14.32 -0.73 18.65
CA GLN A 144 -15.68 -1.16 19.02
C GLN A 144 -16.73 -0.94 17.93
N VAL A 145 -16.54 0.03 17.04
CA VAL A 145 -17.48 0.33 15.96
C VAL A 145 -17.14 -0.38 14.65
N ILE A 146 -15.99 -1.08 14.59
CA ILE A 146 -15.64 -1.85 13.40
C ILE A 146 -16.48 -3.12 13.38
N ARG A 147 -17.10 -3.38 12.23
CA ARG A 147 -17.92 -4.61 12.03
C ARG A 147 -17.09 -5.87 12.25
N GLY A 148 -17.74 -6.89 12.82
CA GLY A 148 -17.11 -8.18 13.06
C GLY A 148 -16.78 -8.94 11.76
N LYS A 149 -15.87 -9.90 11.89
CA LYS A 149 -15.50 -10.83 10.82
C LYS A 149 -16.72 -11.56 10.27
N GLY A 150 -16.79 -11.69 8.95
CA GLY A 150 -17.90 -12.37 8.26
C GLY A 150 -19.10 -11.47 7.95
N THR A 151 -19.15 -10.23 8.43
CA THR A 151 -20.23 -9.29 8.10
C THR A 151 -20.17 -8.91 6.62
N PRO A 152 -21.31 -8.97 5.88
CA PRO A 152 -21.33 -8.60 4.47
C PRO A 152 -20.91 -7.13 4.23
N ILE A 153 -20.07 -6.89 3.21
CA ILE A 153 -19.66 -5.55 2.80
C ILE A 153 -20.60 -5.08 1.68
N ARG A 154 -21.37 -4.01 1.97
CA ARG A 154 -22.26 -3.40 0.99
C ARG A 154 -21.44 -2.53 0.01
N GLY A 155 -21.64 -2.73 -1.28
CA GLY A 155 -21.08 -1.89 -2.35
C GLY A 155 -19.96 -2.55 -3.15
N PHE A 156 -19.04 -3.30 -2.54
CA PHE A 156 -18.00 -4.04 -3.27
C PHE A 156 -18.21 -5.56 -3.25
N GLY A 157 -19.12 -6.05 -2.42
CA GLY A 157 -19.30 -7.48 -2.17
C GLY A 157 -18.21 -8.06 -1.26
N GLY A 158 -18.38 -9.34 -0.88
CA GLY A 158 -17.50 -10.03 0.06
C GLY A 158 -17.86 -9.80 1.52
N VAL A 159 -16.98 -10.25 2.42
CA VAL A 159 -17.19 -10.21 3.87
C VAL A 159 -16.05 -9.46 4.56
N ALA A 160 -16.37 -8.82 5.68
CA ALA A 160 -15.40 -8.11 6.51
C ALA A 160 -14.41 -9.08 7.18
N SER A 161 -13.15 -8.67 7.30
CA SER A 161 -12.11 -9.37 8.07
C SER A 161 -12.23 -9.15 9.58
N GLY A 162 -12.99 -8.13 10.01
CA GLY A 162 -12.94 -7.62 11.36
C GLY A 162 -11.72 -6.71 11.61
N PRO A 163 -11.50 -6.27 12.86
CA PRO A 163 -10.44 -5.34 13.19
C PRO A 163 -9.07 -5.99 13.40
N GLU A 164 -8.98 -7.32 13.58
CA GLU A 164 -7.78 -7.96 14.12
C GLU A 164 -6.57 -7.87 13.19
N ASP A 165 -6.76 -8.00 11.87
CA ASP A 165 -5.67 -7.85 10.90
C ASP A 165 -5.13 -6.41 10.85
N LEU A 166 -5.99 -5.42 11.01
CA LEU A 166 -5.60 -4.01 11.14
C LEU A 166 -4.77 -3.80 12.42
N VAL A 167 -5.23 -4.32 13.56
CA VAL A 167 -4.55 -4.22 14.85
C VAL A 167 -3.19 -4.91 14.79
N TRP A 168 -3.15 -6.13 14.27
CA TRP A 168 -1.91 -6.86 14.05
C TRP A 168 -0.92 -6.08 13.17
N GLY A 169 -1.38 -5.56 12.04
CA GLY A 169 -0.52 -4.83 11.11
C GLY A 169 0.03 -3.54 11.69
N ILE A 170 -0.80 -2.75 12.37
CA ILE A 170 -0.33 -1.53 13.05
C ILE A 170 0.67 -1.87 14.17
N GLY A 171 0.46 -2.97 14.89
CA GLY A 171 1.43 -3.50 15.86
C GLY A 171 2.78 -3.80 15.19
N LYS A 172 2.78 -4.55 14.07
CA LYS A 172 4.01 -4.87 13.32
C LYS A 172 4.72 -3.64 12.75
N ILE A 173 3.97 -2.68 12.22
CA ILE A 173 4.52 -1.38 11.77
C ILE A 173 5.16 -0.65 12.96
N SER A 174 4.49 -0.63 14.10
CA SER A 174 5.02 -0.01 15.32
C SER A 174 6.30 -0.69 15.80
N ASP A 175 6.39 -2.02 15.75
CA ASP A 175 7.61 -2.78 16.11
C ASP A 175 8.80 -2.39 15.21
N ILE A 176 8.57 -2.21 13.90
CA ILE A 176 9.61 -1.74 12.96
C ILE A 176 10.07 -0.34 13.34
N LEU A 177 9.12 0.58 13.58
CA LEU A 177 9.40 1.97 13.90
C LEU A 177 10.15 2.10 15.24
N ILE A 178 9.80 1.34 16.28
CA ILE A 178 10.50 1.32 17.56
C ILE A 178 11.96 0.90 17.40
N LYS A 179 12.24 -0.12 16.61
CA LYS A 179 13.61 -0.55 16.32
C LYS A 179 14.45 0.54 15.65
N ARG A 180 13.79 1.55 15.08
CA ARG A 180 14.41 2.70 14.41
C ARG A 180 14.34 3.99 15.24
N ALA A 181 13.91 3.94 16.51
CA ALA A 181 13.83 5.12 17.38
C ALA A 181 15.17 5.90 17.38
N GLY A 182 15.09 7.21 17.19
CA GLY A 182 16.24 8.11 17.01
C GLY A 182 16.97 8.01 15.66
N ARG A 183 16.56 7.12 14.77
CA ARG A 183 17.23 6.86 13.48
C ARG A 183 16.22 6.92 12.33
N LYS A 184 16.72 7.12 11.11
CA LYS A 184 15.92 7.01 9.90
C LYS A 184 15.55 5.55 9.62
N ILE A 185 14.41 5.31 8.99
CA ILE A 185 14.09 4.02 8.42
C ILE A 185 14.94 3.76 7.18
N ARG A 186 15.16 2.50 6.86
CA ARG A 186 15.90 2.04 5.69
C ARG A 186 14.93 1.62 4.58
N PRO A 187 15.39 1.43 3.34
CA PRO A 187 14.57 0.86 2.28
C PRO A 187 13.86 -0.44 2.67
N ILE A 188 14.57 -1.35 3.35
CA ILE A 188 13.98 -2.62 3.82
C ILE A 188 12.88 -2.42 4.87
N ASP A 189 13.00 -1.42 5.76
CA ASP A 189 11.98 -1.09 6.74
C ASP A 189 10.74 -0.51 6.04
N ALA A 190 10.93 0.33 5.01
CA ALA A 190 9.86 0.86 4.17
C ALA A 190 9.15 -0.24 3.37
N LEU A 191 9.90 -1.20 2.81
CA LEU A 191 9.37 -2.39 2.14
C LEU A 191 8.45 -3.17 3.09
N ASP A 192 8.93 -3.46 4.30
CA ASP A 192 8.17 -4.22 5.29
C ASP A 192 6.88 -3.48 5.68
N ILE A 193 6.91 -2.16 5.90
CA ILE A 193 5.71 -1.36 6.19
C ILE A 193 4.71 -1.45 5.03
N MET A 194 5.14 -1.30 3.77
CA MET A 194 4.27 -1.40 2.60
C MET A 194 3.66 -2.78 2.45
N ASN A 195 4.44 -3.83 2.66
CA ASN A 195 3.96 -5.21 2.60
C ASN A 195 2.96 -5.54 3.71
N ILE A 196 3.18 -5.03 4.93
CA ILE A 196 2.21 -5.16 6.03
C ILE A 196 0.90 -4.45 5.69
N ILE A 197 0.95 -3.26 5.08
CA ILE A 197 -0.24 -2.57 4.58
C ILE A 197 -0.99 -3.45 3.57
N GLY A 198 -0.27 -4.07 2.65
CA GLY A 198 -0.86 -5.04 1.71
C GLY A 198 -1.55 -6.20 2.40
N HIS A 199 -0.89 -6.77 3.42
CA HIS A 199 -1.45 -7.87 4.22
C HIS A 199 -2.77 -7.47 4.91
N ILE A 200 -2.82 -6.28 5.53
CA ILE A 200 -4.04 -5.74 6.15
C ILE A 200 -5.20 -5.71 5.14
N ILE A 201 -4.94 -5.26 3.92
CA ILE A 201 -5.99 -5.11 2.89
C ILE A 201 -6.46 -6.46 2.33
N VAL A 202 -5.56 -7.43 2.19
CA VAL A 202 -5.89 -8.77 1.63
C VAL A 202 -6.63 -9.65 2.62
N ALA A 203 -6.41 -9.48 3.92
CA ALA A 203 -6.95 -10.34 4.97
C ALA A 203 -8.48 -10.49 4.93
N GLY A 204 -9.20 -9.51 4.37
CA GLY A 204 -10.63 -9.57 4.14
C GLY A 204 -11.10 -10.43 2.96
N ASN A 205 -10.20 -11.06 2.20
CA ASN A 205 -10.50 -11.81 0.97
C ASN A 205 -11.34 -11.05 -0.11
N VAL A 206 -11.61 -9.78 0.09
CA VAL A 206 -12.40 -8.94 -0.82
C VAL A 206 -11.54 -8.38 -1.95
N ARG A 207 -10.25 -8.21 -1.67
CA ARG A 207 -9.29 -7.60 -2.58
C ARG A 207 -8.03 -8.46 -2.66
N ARG A 208 -7.46 -8.55 -3.86
CA ARG A 208 -6.10 -9.02 -4.05
C ARG A 208 -5.20 -7.79 -3.97
N SER A 209 -4.27 -7.76 -3.02
CA SER A 209 -3.21 -6.77 -3.04
C SER A 209 -2.22 -7.16 -4.13
N ALA A 210 -1.98 -6.26 -5.06
CA ALA A 210 -0.89 -6.36 -6.00
C ALA A 210 0.06 -5.22 -5.70
N GLN A 211 1.28 -5.54 -5.32
CA GLN A 211 2.31 -4.55 -5.02
C GLN A 211 3.56 -4.81 -5.85
N LEU A 212 4.25 -3.72 -6.21
CA LEU A 212 5.56 -3.76 -6.84
C LEU A 212 6.49 -2.82 -6.11
N ALA A 213 7.57 -3.35 -5.55
CA ALA A 213 8.61 -2.58 -4.90
C ALA A 213 9.76 -2.33 -5.88
N LEU A 214 10.24 -1.09 -5.99
CA LEU A 214 11.41 -0.72 -6.77
C LEU A 214 12.50 -0.25 -5.81
N GLY A 215 13.60 -1.01 -5.74
CA GLY A 215 14.78 -0.72 -4.91
C GLY A 215 16.05 -0.51 -5.69
N ASP A 216 17.14 -0.17 -5.01
CA ASP A 216 18.45 -0.02 -5.61
C ASP A 216 19.07 -1.38 -5.94
N CYS A 217 19.80 -1.47 -7.05
CA CYS A 217 20.43 -2.71 -7.50
C CYS A 217 21.68 -3.12 -6.71
N ASP A 218 22.14 -2.27 -5.81
CA ASP A 218 23.28 -2.47 -4.90
C ASP A 218 22.83 -2.55 -3.41
N ASP A 219 21.55 -2.39 -3.12
CA ASP A 219 21.02 -2.56 -1.75
C ASP A 219 20.89 -4.05 -1.39
N ILE A 220 21.92 -4.56 -0.70
CA ILE A 220 22.00 -5.99 -0.31
C ILE A 220 20.81 -6.41 0.55
N GLU A 221 20.32 -5.58 1.48
CA GLU A 221 19.16 -5.93 2.30
C GLU A 221 17.90 -6.10 1.44
N PHE A 222 17.73 -5.24 0.43
CA PHE A 222 16.62 -5.35 -0.51
C PHE A 222 16.77 -6.56 -1.45
N LEU A 223 17.97 -6.80 -1.98
CA LEU A 223 18.25 -7.94 -2.86
C LEU A 223 18.00 -9.28 -2.16
N LEU A 224 18.31 -9.35 -0.87
CA LEU A 224 18.12 -10.54 -0.05
C LEU A 224 16.74 -10.61 0.64
N ALA A 225 15.87 -9.63 0.42
CA ALA A 225 14.60 -9.50 1.14
C ALA A 225 13.68 -10.73 1.03
N LYS A 226 13.81 -11.51 -0.05
CA LYS A 226 13.00 -12.70 -0.34
C LYS A 226 13.85 -13.96 -0.56
N ARG A 227 14.99 -14.02 0.05
CA ARG A 227 15.85 -15.22 0.09
C ARG A 227 15.26 -16.22 1.10
N TRP A 228 14.16 -16.86 0.71
CA TRP A 228 13.42 -17.81 1.55
C TRP A 228 14.28 -19.00 2.01
N ASP A 229 15.30 -19.35 1.24
CA ASP A 229 16.28 -20.39 1.56
C ASP A 229 17.14 -20.07 2.79
N LEU A 230 17.33 -18.78 3.11
CA LEU A 230 18.11 -18.37 4.29
C LEU A 230 17.31 -18.52 5.60
N GLY A 231 15.99 -18.78 5.52
CA GLY A 231 15.11 -18.84 6.68
C GLY A 231 14.88 -17.46 7.34
N ASN A 232 13.93 -17.42 8.29
CA ASN A 232 13.61 -16.23 9.08
C ASN A 232 13.17 -14.99 8.27
N ILE A 233 12.77 -15.16 7.01
CA ILE A 233 12.22 -14.09 6.20
C ILE A 233 10.76 -13.84 6.62
N PRO A 234 10.37 -12.59 6.92
CA PRO A 234 9.01 -12.27 7.29
C PRO A 234 8.00 -12.62 6.19
N SER A 235 6.94 -13.36 6.54
CA SER A 235 5.94 -13.86 5.57
C SER A 235 5.22 -12.75 4.81
N TRP A 236 5.07 -11.56 5.39
CA TRP A 236 4.46 -10.41 4.71
C TRP A 236 5.24 -9.95 3.47
N ARG A 237 6.53 -10.27 3.33
CA ARG A 237 7.32 -9.93 2.14
C ARG A 237 6.85 -10.63 0.87
N ALA A 238 5.98 -11.63 0.99
CA ALA A 238 5.29 -12.24 -0.15
C ALA A 238 4.24 -11.31 -0.80
N MET A 239 3.91 -10.15 -0.18
CA MET A 239 2.87 -9.24 -0.68
C MET A 239 3.29 -8.41 -1.89
N SER A 240 4.58 -8.26 -2.18
CA SER A 240 5.06 -7.49 -3.34
C SER A 240 5.91 -8.32 -4.28
N ASN A 241 5.86 -8.03 -5.58
CA ASN A 241 6.93 -8.33 -6.51
C ASN A 241 8.03 -7.29 -6.32
N ASN A 242 9.28 -7.71 -6.30
CA ASN A 242 10.40 -6.81 -6.13
C ASN A 242 11.14 -6.61 -7.46
N SER A 243 11.47 -5.36 -7.77
CA SER A 243 12.24 -4.98 -8.95
C SER A 243 13.43 -4.13 -8.52
N VAL A 244 14.52 -4.20 -9.24
CA VAL A 244 15.68 -3.34 -9.05
C VAL A 244 15.75 -2.26 -10.14
N ALA A 245 16.05 -1.03 -9.75
CA ALA A 245 16.38 0.05 -10.67
C ALA A 245 17.91 0.04 -10.90
N CYS A 246 18.30 -0.09 -12.14
CA CYS A 246 19.70 -0.15 -12.53
C CYS A 246 19.88 0.43 -13.95
N ASP A 247 20.83 1.32 -14.13
CA ASP A 247 21.09 1.95 -15.43
C ASP A 247 21.78 0.99 -16.41
N ASP A 248 22.69 0.18 -15.90
CA ASP A 248 23.41 -0.80 -16.70
C ASP A 248 23.29 -2.20 -16.04
N PRO A 249 22.91 -3.23 -16.81
CA PRO A 249 22.86 -4.60 -16.27
C PRO A 249 24.18 -5.11 -15.68
N ARG A 250 25.31 -4.50 -16.08
CA ARG A 250 26.64 -4.83 -15.53
C ARG A 250 26.84 -4.37 -14.09
N ASP A 251 26.02 -3.41 -13.63
CA ASP A 251 26.05 -2.90 -12.26
C ASP A 251 25.21 -3.73 -11.30
N LEU A 252 24.52 -4.77 -11.81
CA LEU A 252 23.74 -5.68 -10.97
C LEU A 252 24.66 -6.48 -10.04
N HIS A 253 24.41 -6.37 -8.75
CA HIS A 253 25.12 -7.15 -7.74
C HIS A 253 24.88 -8.65 -7.92
N GLU A 254 25.86 -9.49 -7.58
CA GLU A 254 25.75 -10.95 -7.72
C GLU A 254 24.49 -11.53 -7.04
N TYR A 255 24.04 -10.96 -5.92
CA TYR A 255 22.85 -11.41 -5.19
C TYR A 255 21.54 -11.24 -5.99
N PHE A 256 21.51 -10.39 -7.01
CA PHE A 256 20.39 -10.33 -7.94
C PHE A 256 20.12 -11.67 -8.60
N TRP A 257 21.17 -12.38 -8.99
CA TRP A 257 21.10 -13.64 -9.71
C TRP A 257 20.72 -14.83 -8.84
N HIS A 258 20.88 -14.75 -7.52
CA HIS A 258 20.56 -15.84 -6.62
C HIS A 258 19.09 -16.28 -6.67
N GLY A 259 18.16 -15.37 -6.93
CA GLY A 259 16.74 -15.69 -7.12
C GLY A 259 16.53 -16.55 -8.37
N TYR A 260 17.21 -16.25 -9.46
CA TYR A 260 17.14 -17.01 -10.72
C TYR A 260 17.83 -18.38 -10.60
N GLU A 261 18.75 -18.53 -9.67
CA GLU A 261 19.39 -19.82 -9.33
C GLU A 261 18.52 -20.71 -8.42
N GLY A 262 17.29 -20.32 -8.13
CA GLY A 262 16.37 -21.08 -7.27
C GLY A 262 16.61 -20.93 -5.76
N ARG A 263 17.42 -19.95 -5.34
CA ARG A 263 17.72 -19.69 -3.91
C ARG A 263 16.73 -18.77 -3.24
N GLY A 264 15.71 -18.28 -3.96
CA GLY A 264 14.71 -17.35 -3.45
C GLY A 264 13.73 -16.96 -4.54
N GLU A 265 13.08 -15.81 -4.36
CA GLU A 265 12.20 -15.25 -5.38
C GLU A 265 13.00 -14.35 -6.34
N PRO A 266 12.90 -14.56 -7.67
CA PRO A 266 13.60 -13.73 -8.64
C PRO A 266 13.18 -12.26 -8.55
N LEU A 267 14.15 -11.37 -8.68
CA LEU A 267 13.94 -9.93 -8.80
C LEU A 267 13.74 -9.55 -10.26
N ASN A 268 12.77 -8.66 -10.53
CA ASN A 268 12.64 -8.09 -11.87
C ASN A 268 13.68 -6.98 -12.08
N PHE A 269 14.19 -6.89 -13.29
CA PHE A 269 15.05 -5.78 -13.73
C PHE A 269 14.17 -4.68 -14.33
N SER A 270 14.34 -3.45 -13.84
CA SER A 270 13.75 -2.26 -14.43
C SER A 270 14.90 -1.38 -14.88
N GLY A 271 15.13 -1.36 -16.18
CA GLY A 271 16.05 -0.40 -16.78
C GLY A 271 15.57 1.01 -16.45
N CYS A 272 16.49 1.95 -16.31
CA CYS A 272 16.10 3.35 -16.17
C CYS A 272 15.42 3.85 -17.45
N VAL A 273 14.25 4.42 -17.26
CA VAL A 273 13.52 5.16 -18.29
C VAL A 273 13.88 6.63 -18.16
#